data_360ac1a1662aa00e413c28cd248177f8
#
_entry.id   360ac1a1662aa00e413c28cd248177f8
#
_cell.length_a   1.000
_cell.length_b   1.000
_cell.length_c   1.000
_cell.angle_alpha   90.00
_cell.angle_beta   90.00
_cell.angle_gamma   90.00
#
_symmetry.space_group_name_H-M   'P 1'
#
loop_
_entity.id
_entity.type
_entity.pdbx_description
1 polymer ?
#
loop_
_entity_poly.entity_id
_entity_poly.type
_entity_poly.pdbx_seq_one_letter_code
_entity_poly.pdbx_strand_id
1 'polypeptide(L)'
;MKKHWPLVLFLIFYFSIIAFKLISHPTPFFDWDESIYIQAGKEMIQQKQFITPLWQGTNWLDKPPLIPLIYGIIAKLIFISTPEITTRLFSLFISIVVLAFIYVFYNRVFKNQWLSTLTVAITAFTPLFLQRAQTVNLDIFILVGWLGYVLFFNNFFASLFFLFIAVMGKSLIGFYPIALLFIYYSYKYFKKEIKKQEFINVIKKISLQTLILSFWYFIMLFIFGKAFFWQHIIESHFRRVTSSIEFHFGQKTYYITLAIEQMGYFFYLGIIGGITTLISFIKIKFSTKEFFISFFLLPWFIFLNLTKTKIFWYLYPAIPLFAFLSIIWIKQVKNKLLKIFFCFLLLLTLFYQSIQQNILATVYSKPEPYYYLSLYAKDKCQSLDLLINKTSRESFSTLDKLGLLITTTKWWGDHPSMVYYFEKKINFYYYTKSFHKSFKNSGCFVIDKEDMNYLYKSNNVKQFGDYYLIIK
;
A
#
# COMPACT_ATOMS: atom_id res chain seq x y z
N MET A 1 9.82 25.42 17.37
CA MET A 1 8.51 24.87 17.79
C MET A 1 7.33 25.83 17.61
N LYS A 2 7.40 27.10 18.01
CA LYS A 2 6.25 28.05 17.91
C LYS A 2 5.64 28.19 16.50
N LYS A 3 6.36 27.91 15.42
CA LYS A 3 5.91 28.11 14.03
C LYS A 3 5.11 26.95 13.42
N HIS A 4 5.14 25.74 14.02
CA HIS A 4 4.50 24.53 13.43
C HIS A 4 3.52 23.83 14.38
N TRP A 5 3.08 24.55 15.43
CA TRP A 5 2.19 23.99 16.46
C TRP A 5 0.85 23.44 15.93
N PRO A 6 0.19 24.02 14.86
CA PRO A 6 -1.06 23.44 14.38
C PRO A 6 -0.89 22.02 13.84
N LEU A 7 0.23 21.77 13.12
CA LEU A 7 0.56 20.41 12.64
C LEU A 7 0.78 19.47 13.83
N VAL A 8 1.60 19.88 14.81
CA VAL A 8 1.95 19.02 15.94
C VAL A 8 0.70 18.62 16.71
N LEU A 9 -0.20 19.57 17.02
CA LEU A 9 -1.47 19.28 17.68
C LEU A 9 -2.35 18.34 16.85
N PHE A 10 -2.44 18.59 15.54
CA PHE A 10 -3.20 17.72 14.64
C PHE A 10 -2.64 16.29 14.61
N LEU A 11 -1.32 16.12 14.50
CA LEU A 11 -0.71 14.79 14.46
C LEU A 11 -0.86 14.03 15.77
N ILE A 12 -0.74 14.73 16.94
CA ILE A 12 -1.01 14.12 18.24
C ILE A 12 -2.47 13.68 18.34
N PHE A 13 -3.41 14.55 17.98
CA PHE A 13 -4.83 14.23 17.97
C PHE A 13 -5.15 13.03 17.09
N TYR A 14 -4.68 13.03 15.83
CA TYR A 14 -4.88 11.96 14.88
C TYR A 14 -4.30 10.63 15.39
N PHE A 15 -3.05 10.66 15.86
CA PHE A 15 -2.40 9.47 16.41
C PHE A 15 -3.18 8.92 17.60
N SER A 16 -3.57 9.78 18.55
CA SER A 16 -4.26 9.36 19.79
C SER A 16 -5.60 8.70 19.50
N ILE A 17 -6.41 9.27 18.60
CA ILE A 17 -7.72 8.70 18.24
C ILE A 17 -7.56 7.35 17.58
N ILE A 18 -6.65 7.24 16.60
CA ILE A 18 -6.47 5.99 15.85
C ILE A 18 -5.80 4.92 16.71
N ALA A 19 -4.80 5.28 17.52
CA ALA A 19 -4.15 4.36 18.44
C ALA A 19 -5.14 3.84 19.49
N PHE A 20 -5.96 4.73 20.09
CA PHE A 20 -7.01 4.32 21.01
C PHE A 20 -7.98 3.33 20.36
N LYS A 21 -8.40 3.59 19.13
CA LYS A 21 -9.26 2.71 18.35
C LYS A 21 -8.64 1.33 18.13
N LEU A 22 -7.38 1.28 17.70
CA LEU A 22 -6.67 0.02 17.44
C LEU A 22 -6.48 -0.83 18.71
N ILE A 23 -6.23 -0.18 19.86
CA ILE A 23 -6.02 -0.86 21.15
C ILE A 23 -7.35 -1.34 21.74
N SER A 24 -8.42 -0.53 21.62
CA SER A 24 -9.73 -0.86 22.19
C SER A 24 -10.48 -1.97 21.43
N HIS A 25 -10.18 -2.16 20.16
CA HIS A 25 -10.87 -3.11 19.29
C HIS A 25 -9.86 -3.95 18.49
N PRO A 26 -9.12 -4.84 19.16
CA PRO A 26 -8.16 -5.71 18.47
C PRO A 26 -8.90 -6.65 17.53
N THR A 27 -8.42 -6.74 16.30
CA THR A 27 -8.93 -7.66 15.28
C THR A 27 -7.77 -8.51 14.73
N PRO A 28 -8.00 -9.74 14.31
CA PRO A 28 -7.01 -10.52 13.60
C PRO A 28 -6.45 -9.80 12.38
N PHE A 29 -5.31 -10.25 11.87
CA PHE A 29 -4.83 -9.76 10.58
C PHE A 29 -5.84 -10.02 9.49
N PHE A 30 -6.09 -9.01 8.66
CA PHE A 30 -6.92 -9.16 7.47
C PHE A 30 -6.25 -10.09 6.47
N ASP A 31 -7.06 -10.73 5.65
CA ASP A 31 -6.58 -11.48 4.51
C ASP A 31 -5.80 -10.60 3.53
N TRP A 32 -5.00 -11.23 2.69
CA TRP A 32 -4.16 -10.64 1.67
C TRP A 32 -2.99 -9.85 2.25
N ASP A 33 -2.88 -8.54 1.98
CA ASP A 33 -1.68 -7.76 2.25
C ASP A 33 -1.13 -7.93 3.68
N GLU A 34 -1.96 -7.76 4.73
CA GLU A 34 -1.49 -7.82 6.11
C GLU A 34 -0.89 -9.17 6.46
N SER A 35 -1.70 -10.22 6.31
CA SER A 35 -1.32 -11.57 6.71
C SER A 35 -0.16 -12.11 5.87
N ILE A 36 -0.13 -11.79 4.58
CA ILE A 36 0.95 -12.22 3.67
C ILE A 36 2.28 -11.57 4.06
N TYR A 37 2.30 -10.25 4.29
CA TYR A 37 3.57 -9.58 4.63
C TYR A 37 4.08 -9.96 6.02
N ILE A 38 3.19 -10.14 6.98
CA ILE A 38 3.57 -10.58 8.34
C ILE A 38 4.10 -12.02 8.29
N GLN A 39 3.39 -12.94 7.63
CA GLN A 39 3.81 -14.33 7.51
C GLN A 39 5.16 -14.42 6.79
N ALA A 40 5.31 -13.72 5.67
CA ALA A 40 6.58 -13.71 4.95
C ALA A 40 7.73 -13.19 5.80
N GLY A 41 7.53 -12.10 6.56
CA GLY A 41 8.52 -11.57 7.49
C GLY A 41 8.84 -12.52 8.64
N LYS A 42 7.81 -13.20 9.20
CA LYS A 42 7.97 -14.24 10.24
C LYS A 42 8.85 -15.39 9.74
N GLU A 43 8.60 -15.91 8.55
CA GLU A 43 9.36 -16.99 7.94
C GLU A 43 10.81 -16.58 7.63
N MET A 44 11.03 -15.38 7.08
CA MET A 44 12.36 -14.85 6.84
C MET A 44 13.23 -14.89 8.10
N ILE A 45 12.66 -14.50 9.26
CA ILE A 45 13.36 -14.47 10.54
C ILE A 45 13.58 -15.88 11.06
N GLN A 46 12.59 -16.77 10.95
CA GLN A 46 12.68 -18.16 11.42
C GLN A 46 13.72 -18.96 10.64
N GLN A 47 13.77 -18.77 9.32
CA GLN A 47 14.70 -19.46 8.43
C GLN A 47 16.03 -18.75 8.25
N LYS A 48 16.21 -17.54 8.87
CA LYS A 48 17.41 -16.68 8.72
C LYS A 48 17.69 -16.34 7.25
N GLN A 49 16.66 -16.22 6.42
CA GLN A 49 16.72 -15.90 5.02
C GLN A 49 16.30 -14.44 4.81
N PHE A 50 17.21 -13.55 4.38
CA PHE A 50 16.96 -12.10 4.29
C PHE A 50 17.02 -11.55 2.87
N ILE A 51 17.33 -12.37 1.87
CA ILE A 51 17.53 -11.93 0.48
C ILE A 51 16.19 -11.77 -0.24
N THR A 52 15.22 -12.65 0.06
CA THR A 52 13.87 -12.63 -0.53
C THR A 52 12.84 -13.03 0.51
N PRO A 53 11.61 -12.51 0.44
CA PRO A 53 10.51 -12.98 1.28
C PRO A 53 10.23 -14.47 1.07
N LEU A 54 9.67 -15.12 2.09
CA LEU A 54 9.31 -16.53 2.05
C LEU A 54 7.80 -16.69 2.26
N TRP A 55 7.21 -17.68 1.59
CA TRP A 55 5.84 -18.11 1.81
C TRP A 55 5.75 -19.61 1.90
N GLN A 56 5.43 -20.11 3.07
CA GLN A 56 5.41 -21.54 3.38
C GLN A 56 6.71 -22.27 2.94
N GLY A 57 7.85 -21.63 3.20
CA GLY A 57 9.18 -22.12 2.85
C GLY A 57 9.59 -21.93 1.40
N THR A 58 8.74 -21.34 0.56
CA THR A 58 9.06 -21.07 -0.85
C THR A 58 9.48 -19.61 -1.05
N ASN A 59 10.50 -19.36 -1.87
CA ASN A 59 10.97 -18.00 -2.18
C ASN A 59 9.87 -17.22 -2.92
N TRP A 60 9.45 -16.10 -2.35
CA TRP A 60 8.50 -15.20 -2.97
C TRP A 60 9.24 -14.08 -3.68
N LEU A 61 9.40 -14.23 -5.00
CA LEU A 61 10.25 -13.35 -5.81
C LEU A 61 9.55 -12.04 -6.25
N ASP A 62 8.24 -11.89 -6.05
CA ASP A 62 7.48 -10.72 -6.52
C ASP A 62 7.82 -9.42 -5.80
N LYS A 63 8.31 -9.50 -4.57
CA LYS A 63 8.53 -8.35 -3.71
C LYS A 63 9.95 -8.30 -3.15
N PRO A 64 10.51 -7.09 -2.97
CA PRO A 64 11.74 -6.91 -2.19
C PRO A 64 11.53 -7.28 -0.71
N PRO A 65 12.60 -7.68 0.01
CA PRO A 65 12.48 -8.26 1.35
C PRO A 65 12.29 -7.26 2.48
N LEU A 66 12.66 -5.98 2.30
CA LEU A 66 12.82 -5.01 3.40
C LEU A 66 11.55 -4.84 4.25
N ILE A 67 10.42 -4.58 3.61
CA ILE A 67 9.22 -4.22 4.37
C ILE A 67 8.58 -5.43 5.04
N PRO A 68 8.43 -6.60 4.39
CA PRO A 68 8.04 -7.83 5.09
C PRO A 68 8.95 -8.12 6.29
N LEU A 69 10.28 -8.00 6.14
CA LEU A 69 11.23 -8.21 7.23
C LEU A 69 11.02 -7.23 8.39
N ILE A 70 10.84 -5.93 8.11
CA ILE A 70 10.56 -4.92 9.14
C ILE A 70 9.29 -5.30 9.91
N TYR A 71 8.20 -5.62 9.22
CA TYR A 71 6.96 -6.02 9.89
C TYR A 71 7.12 -7.32 10.69
N GLY A 72 7.86 -8.29 10.18
CA GLY A 72 8.18 -9.52 10.92
C GLY A 72 8.98 -9.25 12.20
N ILE A 73 9.94 -8.32 12.18
CA ILE A 73 10.69 -7.88 13.37
C ILE A 73 9.75 -7.18 14.35
N ILE A 74 8.94 -6.23 13.88
CA ILE A 74 7.99 -5.48 14.72
C ILE A 74 6.95 -6.41 15.36
N ALA A 75 6.47 -7.42 14.63
CA ALA A 75 5.56 -8.42 15.17
C ALA A 75 6.18 -9.25 16.32
N LYS A 76 7.50 -9.45 16.32
CA LYS A 76 8.22 -10.11 17.44
C LYS A 76 8.44 -9.19 18.64
N LEU A 77 8.53 -7.89 18.41
CA LEU A 77 8.72 -6.90 19.46
C LEU A 77 7.36 -6.57 20.08
N ILE A 78 6.80 -7.50 20.88
CA ILE A 78 5.52 -7.34 21.56
C ILE A 78 5.67 -6.30 22.67
N PHE A 79 5.50 -5.02 22.35
CA PHE A 79 5.62 -3.94 23.34
C PHE A 79 4.33 -3.64 24.09
N ILE A 80 3.14 -3.88 23.46
CA ILE A 80 1.89 -3.33 23.97
C ILE A 80 0.86 -4.43 24.25
N SER A 81 0.65 -5.40 23.33
CA SER A 81 -0.40 -6.42 23.51
C SER A 81 -0.21 -7.62 22.57
N THR A 82 -0.59 -7.48 21.30
CA THR A 82 -0.57 -8.56 20.30
C THR A 82 0.23 -8.13 19.07
N PRO A 83 0.72 -9.07 18.25
CA PRO A 83 1.41 -8.74 17.00
C PRO A 83 0.58 -7.84 16.08
N GLU A 84 -0.75 -8.03 16.05
CA GLU A 84 -1.68 -7.25 15.23
C GLU A 84 -1.68 -5.78 15.64
N ILE A 85 -1.84 -5.50 16.94
CA ILE A 85 -1.85 -4.13 17.46
C ILE A 85 -0.48 -3.48 17.24
N THR A 86 0.60 -4.18 17.60
CA THR A 86 1.95 -3.65 17.51
C THR A 86 2.33 -3.24 16.08
N THR A 87 2.04 -4.09 15.10
CA THR A 87 2.35 -3.82 13.69
C THR A 87 1.47 -2.72 13.08
N ARG A 88 0.20 -2.65 13.46
CA ARG A 88 -0.70 -1.56 13.03
C ARG A 88 -0.35 -0.22 13.66
N LEU A 89 0.06 -0.19 14.93
CA LEU A 89 0.60 1.02 15.55
C LEU A 89 1.89 1.49 14.88
N PHE A 90 2.73 0.55 14.44
CA PHE A 90 3.90 0.89 13.63
C PHE A 90 3.49 1.49 12.27
N SER A 91 2.50 0.92 11.58
CA SER A 91 1.96 1.50 10.34
C SER A 91 1.41 2.92 10.57
N LEU A 92 0.70 3.13 11.68
CA LEU A 92 0.20 4.45 12.10
C LEU A 92 1.36 5.42 12.33
N PHE A 93 2.42 5.01 13.02
CA PHE A 93 3.61 5.84 13.23
C PHE A 93 4.26 6.24 11.89
N ILE A 94 4.44 5.31 10.95
CA ILE A 94 4.96 5.62 9.61
C ILE A 94 4.03 6.58 8.86
N SER A 95 2.73 6.43 9.01
CA SER A 95 1.74 7.35 8.41
C SER A 95 1.83 8.77 8.98
N ILE A 96 2.16 8.93 10.28
CA ILE A 96 2.48 10.24 10.87
C ILE A 96 3.71 10.85 10.20
N VAL A 97 4.74 10.06 9.92
CA VAL A 97 5.92 10.54 9.17
C VAL A 97 5.53 10.98 7.75
N VAL A 98 4.67 10.22 7.07
CA VAL A 98 4.12 10.61 5.75
C VAL A 98 3.40 11.95 5.84
N LEU A 99 2.51 12.12 6.81
CA LEU A 99 1.76 13.37 7.00
C LEU A 99 2.67 14.56 7.30
N ALA A 100 3.72 14.36 8.09
CA ALA A 100 4.74 15.38 8.34
C ALA A 100 5.50 15.75 7.04
N PHE A 101 5.83 14.76 6.21
CA PHE A 101 6.48 15.02 4.91
C PHE A 101 5.55 15.75 3.94
N ILE A 102 4.27 15.39 3.89
CA ILE A 102 3.26 16.11 3.10
C ILE A 102 3.19 17.58 3.52
N TYR A 103 3.15 17.83 4.84
CA TYR A 103 3.19 19.19 5.36
C TYR A 103 4.43 19.96 4.88
N VAL A 104 5.64 19.41 5.09
CA VAL A 104 6.89 20.08 4.70
C VAL A 104 6.95 20.30 3.20
N PHE A 105 6.49 19.32 2.41
CA PHE A 105 6.48 19.34 0.96
C PHE A 105 5.60 20.48 0.43
N TYR A 106 4.35 20.54 0.84
CA TYR A 106 3.41 21.56 0.35
C TYR A 106 3.57 22.94 1.03
N ASN A 107 4.14 22.97 2.24
CA ASN A 107 4.46 24.25 2.87
C ASN A 107 5.52 25.06 2.09
N ARG A 108 6.34 24.40 1.25
CA ARG A 108 7.25 25.07 0.31
C ARG A 108 6.50 25.93 -0.74
N VAL A 109 5.24 25.55 -1.05
CA VAL A 109 4.36 26.28 -1.97
C VAL A 109 3.46 27.27 -1.22
N PHE A 110 2.78 26.82 -0.18
CA PHE A 110 1.86 27.68 0.58
C PHE A 110 2.54 28.80 1.34
N LYS A 111 3.70 28.49 1.95
CA LYS A 111 4.37 29.35 2.94
C LYS A 111 3.42 29.77 4.07
N ASN A 112 2.46 28.91 4.38
CA ASN A 112 1.40 29.13 5.36
C ASN A 112 1.10 27.82 6.11
N GLN A 113 1.33 27.83 7.43
CA GLN A 113 1.19 26.65 8.27
C GLN A 113 -0.24 26.10 8.33
N TRP A 114 -1.26 26.98 8.32
CA TRP A 114 -2.67 26.56 8.42
C TRP A 114 -3.14 25.86 7.15
N LEU A 115 -2.83 26.41 5.97
CA LEU A 115 -3.16 25.77 4.69
C LEU A 115 -2.44 24.44 4.53
N SER A 116 -1.18 24.36 4.97
CA SER A 116 -0.41 23.11 4.94
C SER A 116 -0.98 22.08 5.91
N THR A 117 -1.40 22.49 7.12
CA THR A 117 -2.05 21.59 8.08
C THR A 117 -3.43 21.14 7.59
N LEU A 118 -4.20 22.00 6.94
CA LEU A 118 -5.48 21.64 6.34
C LEU A 118 -5.30 20.60 5.21
N THR A 119 -4.25 20.73 4.39
CA THR A 119 -3.90 19.68 3.39
C THR A 119 -3.63 18.33 4.07
N VAL A 120 -2.88 18.36 5.18
CA VAL A 120 -2.60 17.15 5.97
C VAL A 120 -3.89 16.57 6.53
N ALA A 121 -4.79 17.40 7.07
CA ALA A 121 -6.05 16.94 7.64
C ALA A 121 -6.97 16.29 6.59
N ILE A 122 -7.12 16.90 5.41
CA ILE A 122 -7.91 16.33 4.30
C ILE A 122 -7.28 15.00 3.86
N THR A 123 -5.95 14.94 3.73
CA THR A 123 -5.25 13.68 3.38
C THR A 123 -5.51 12.61 4.44
N ALA A 124 -5.31 12.93 5.73
CA ALA A 124 -5.38 11.98 6.83
C ALA A 124 -6.77 11.37 7.02
N PHE A 125 -7.83 12.15 6.77
CA PHE A 125 -9.20 11.72 6.90
C PHE A 125 -9.84 11.25 5.58
N THR A 126 -9.09 11.12 4.49
CA THR A 126 -9.56 10.39 3.31
C THR A 126 -9.65 8.90 3.66
N PRO A 127 -10.76 8.19 3.36
CA PRO A 127 -11.00 6.80 3.80
C PRO A 127 -9.84 5.86 3.45
N LEU A 128 -9.36 5.90 2.23
CA LEU A 128 -8.24 5.05 1.79
C LEU A 128 -6.94 5.36 2.54
N PHE A 129 -6.63 6.64 2.79
CA PHE A 129 -5.44 7.00 3.56
C PHE A 129 -5.54 6.51 5.00
N LEU A 130 -6.70 6.72 5.61
CA LEU A 130 -6.99 6.29 6.98
C LEU A 130 -6.93 4.76 7.11
N GLN A 131 -7.48 4.01 6.15
CA GLN A 131 -7.39 2.55 6.11
C GLN A 131 -5.93 2.09 6.06
N ARG A 132 -5.12 2.66 5.17
CA ARG A 132 -3.71 2.29 5.03
C ARG A 132 -2.87 2.69 6.25
N ALA A 133 -3.24 3.74 6.97
CA ALA A 133 -2.60 4.12 8.22
C ALA A 133 -2.82 3.10 9.35
N GLN A 134 -3.87 2.28 9.28
CA GLN A 134 -4.31 1.32 10.31
C GLN A 134 -4.06 -0.14 9.95
N THR A 135 -3.45 -0.41 8.81
CA THR A 135 -3.20 -1.77 8.31
C THR A 135 -1.74 -1.95 7.92
N VAL A 136 -1.27 -3.20 7.97
CA VAL A 136 0.05 -3.57 7.47
C VAL A 136 0.04 -3.48 5.94
N ASN A 137 0.90 -2.65 5.36
CA ASN A 137 0.96 -2.46 3.91
C ASN A 137 2.29 -1.87 3.44
N LEU A 138 2.54 -1.91 2.13
CA LEU A 138 3.75 -1.37 1.50
C LEU A 138 3.60 0.10 1.05
N ASP A 139 2.35 0.58 0.86
CA ASP A 139 2.09 1.84 0.18
C ASP A 139 2.54 3.06 0.98
N ILE A 140 2.45 2.97 2.32
CA ILE A 140 2.95 4.04 3.21
C ILE A 140 4.45 4.27 3.05
N PHE A 141 5.24 3.22 2.84
CA PHE A 141 6.69 3.32 2.65
C PHE A 141 7.08 3.91 1.30
N ILE A 142 6.26 3.66 0.25
CA ILE A 142 6.46 4.30 -1.04
C ILE A 142 6.37 5.81 -0.89
N LEU A 143 5.32 6.29 -0.24
CA LEU A 143 5.08 7.73 -0.11
C LEU A 143 6.13 8.39 0.79
N VAL A 144 6.54 7.74 1.89
CA VAL A 144 7.71 8.16 2.69
C VAL A 144 8.95 8.29 1.80
N GLY A 145 9.24 7.25 1.02
CA GLY A 145 10.41 7.21 0.17
C GLY A 145 10.39 8.28 -0.93
N TRP A 146 9.27 8.45 -1.64
CA TRP A 146 9.14 9.44 -2.71
C TRP A 146 9.26 10.87 -2.20
N LEU A 147 8.50 11.22 -1.17
CA LEU A 147 8.54 12.56 -0.59
C LEU A 147 9.89 12.83 0.09
N GLY A 148 10.40 11.86 0.86
CA GLY A 148 11.70 11.96 1.51
C GLY A 148 12.83 12.14 0.51
N TYR A 149 12.84 11.41 -0.59
CA TYR A 149 13.84 11.58 -1.65
C TYR A 149 13.89 13.01 -2.19
N VAL A 150 12.73 13.60 -2.51
CA VAL A 150 12.65 14.97 -3.01
C VAL A 150 12.95 16.01 -1.93
N LEU A 151 12.48 15.79 -0.70
CA LEU A 151 12.71 16.69 0.42
C LEU A 151 14.19 16.81 0.78
N PHE A 152 14.91 15.69 0.75
CA PHE A 152 16.31 15.57 1.16
C PHE A 152 17.25 15.44 -0.04
N PHE A 153 16.80 15.77 -1.26
CA PHE A 153 17.57 15.58 -2.49
C PHE A 153 18.97 16.22 -2.44
N ASN A 154 19.16 17.33 -1.75
CA ASN A 154 20.49 17.98 -1.65
C ASN A 154 21.52 17.13 -0.88
N ASN A 155 21.09 16.30 0.08
CA ASN A 155 21.97 15.40 0.81
C ASN A 155 22.00 14.02 0.12
N PHE A 156 23.21 13.54 -0.26
CA PHE A 156 23.34 12.28 -0.99
C PHE A 156 22.84 11.08 -0.18
N PHE A 157 23.28 10.92 1.05
CA PHE A 157 22.95 9.76 1.88
C PHE A 157 21.50 9.77 2.34
N ALA A 158 20.98 10.92 2.75
CA ALA A 158 19.57 11.03 3.14
C ALA A 158 18.65 10.72 1.96
N SER A 159 18.92 11.28 0.77
CA SER A 159 18.11 10.96 -0.41
C SER A 159 18.25 9.50 -0.84
N LEU A 160 19.47 8.92 -0.80
CA LEU A 160 19.67 7.50 -1.08
C LEU A 160 18.88 6.60 -0.09
N PHE A 161 18.86 6.94 1.19
CA PHE A 161 18.10 6.21 2.21
C PHE A 161 16.60 6.20 1.90
N PHE A 162 16.01 7.35 1.57
CA PHE A 162 14.58 7.40 1.22
C PHE A 162 14.28 6.70 -0.10
N LEU A 163 15.16 6.80 -1.08
CA LEU A 163 15.03 6.04 -2.33
C LEU A 163 15.13 4.52 -2.07
N PHE A 164 16.03 4.10 -1.20
CA PHE A 164 16.16 2.71 -0.77
C PHE A 164 14.87 2.20 -0.14
N ILE A 165 14.23 2.97 0.76
CA ILE A 165 12.93 2.62 1.34
C ILE A 165 11.87 2.43 0.23
N ALA A 166 11.80 3.34 -0.74
CA ALA A 166 10.83 3.24 -1.83
C ALA A 166 11.07 2.02 -2.72
N VAL A 167 12.31 1.80 -3.14
CA VAL A 167 12.70 0.69 -4.03
C VAL A 167 12.57 -0.66 -3.31
N MET A 168 13.06 -0.77 -2.08
CA MET A 168 12.92 -1.98 -1.27
C MET A 168 11.50 -2.15 -0.68
N GLY A 169 10.63 -1.17 -0.83
CA GLY A 169 9.21 -1.28 -0.51
C GLY A 169 8.40 -1.87 -1.66
N LYS A 170 8.54 -1.35 -2.87
CA LYS A 170 7.69 -1.76 -4.00
C LYS A 170 8.43 -1.82 -5.35
N SER A 171 9.73 -2.15 -5.31
CA SER A 171 10.56 -2.42 -6.47
C SER A 171 10.65 -1.24 -7.47
N LEU A 172 10.49 -1.50 -8.79
CA LEU A 172 10.68 -0.51 -9.86
C LEU A 172 9.85 0.77 -9.68
N ILE A 173 8.68 0.67 -9.07
CA ILE A 173 7.83 1.83 -8.76
C ILE A 173 8.54 2.78 -7.79
N GLY A 174 9.44 2.27 -6.95
CA GLY A 174 10.25 3.08 -6.04
C GLY A 174 11.12 4.12 -6.74
N PHE A 175 11.52 3.89 -8.00
CA PHE A 175 12.31 4.83 -8.79
C PHE A 175 11.52 6.00 -9.38
N TYR A 176 10.21 6.08 -9.17
CA TYR A 176 9.35 7.14 -9.66
C TYR A 176 9.92 8.57 -9.48
N PRO A 177 10.42 8.98 -8.29
CA PRO A 177 10.90 10.35 -8.09
C PRO A 177 12.16 10.67 -8.89
N ILE A 178 12.95 9.68 -9.28
CA ILE A 178 14.12 9.85 -10.15
C ILE A 178 13.70 10.37 -11.51
N ALA A 179 12.73 9.71 -12.14
CA ALA A 179 12.24 10.12 -13.46
C ALA A 179 11.72 11.56 -13.43
N LEU A 180 10.98 11.93 -12.38
CA LEU A 180 10.43 13.28 -12.27
C LEU A 180 11.49 14.34 -11.96
N LEU A 181 12.48 14.04 -11.13
CA LEU A 181 13.59 14.97 -10.89
C LEU A 181 14.46 15.13 -12.13
N PHE A 182 14.68 14.06 -12.89
CA PHE A 182 15.37 14.15 -14.17
C PHE A 182 14.63 15.13 -15.11
N ILE A 183 13.31 14.99 -15.29
CA ILE A 183 12.48 15.89 -16.11
C ILE A 183 12.55 17.32 -15.57
N TYR A 184 12.42 17.51 -14.27
CA TYR A 184 12.48 18.81 -13.61
C TYR A 184 13.79 19.54 -13.84
N TYR A 185 14.94 18.87 -13.63
CA TYR A 185 16.24 19.49 -13.81
C TYR A 185 16.61 19.66 -15.30
N SER A 186 16.14 18.78 -16.18
CA SER A 186 16.24 18.95 -17.63
C SER A 186 15.50 20.23 -18.08
N TYR A 187 14.26 20.40 -17.63
CA TYR A 187 13.49 21.61 -17.91
C TYR A 187 14.20 22.88 -17.44
N LYS A 188 14.72 22.88 -16.19
CA LYS A 188 15.49 24.01 -15.65
C LYS A 188 16.74 24.32 -16.47
N TYR A 189 17.44 23.30 -16.95
CA TYR A 189 18.61 23.47 -17.80
C TYR A 189 18.24 24.07 -19.15
N PHE A 190 17.21 23.59 -19.82
CA PHE A 190 16.71 24.16 -21.07
C PHE A 190 16.20 25.60 -20.92
N LYS A 191 15.61 25.92 -19.80
CA LYS A 191 15.19 27.32 -19.46
C LYS A 191 16.35 28.17 -18.96
N LYS A 192 17.58 27.67 -18.93
CA LYS A 192 18.78 28.38 -18.42
C LYS A 192 18.66 28.83 -16.96
N GLU A 193 17.79 28.20 -16.17
CA GLU A 193 17.65 28.45 -14.72
C GLU A 193 18.78 27.82 -13.90
N ILE A 194 19.55 26.89 -14.48
CA ILE A 194 20.71 26.24 -13.87
C ILE A 194 21.87 26.14 -14.88
N LYS A 195 23.11 26.11 -14.37
CA LYS A 195 24.31 25.94 -15.18
C LYS A 195 24.49 24.47 -15.61
N LYS A 196 25.20 24.26 -16.73
CA LYS A 196 25.55 22.91 -17.24
C LYS A 196 26.20 22.03 -16.15
N GLN A 197 27.12 22.60 -15.38
CA GLN A 197 27.80 21.85 -14.33
C GLN A 197 26.84 21.36 -13.23
N GLU A 198 25.86 22.18 -12.82
CA GLU A 198 24.84 21.79 -11.85
C GLU A 198 23.96 20.66 -12.39
N PHE A 199 23.55 20.76 -13.64
CA PHE A 199 22.80 19.69 -14.31
C PHE A 199 23.58 18.37 -14.35
N ILE A 200 24.85 18.41 -14.77
CA ILE A 200 25.73 17.23 -14.81
C ILE A 200 25.86 16.60 -13.41
N ASN A 201 26.04 17.41 -12.37
CA ASN A 201 26.15 16.93 -11.00
C ASN A 201 24.87 16.21 -10.53
N VAL A 202 23.70 16.72 -10.92
CA VAL A 202 22.41 16.07 -10.66
C VAL A 202 22.33 14.73 -11.37
N ILE A 203 22.69 14.66 -12.65
CA ILE A 203 22.67 13.42 -13.42
C ILE A 203 23.61 12.39 -12.81
N LYS A 204 24.85 12.77 -12.49
CA LYS A 204 25.81 11.87 -11.82
C LYS A 204 25.26 11.32 -10.52
N LYS A 205 24.64 12.17 -9.69
CA LYS A 205 24.02 11.76 -8.44
C LYS A 205 22.90 10.75 -8.65
N ILE A 206 21.94 11.05 -9.51
CA ILE A 206 20.80 10.17 -9.82
C ILE A 206 21.31 8.83 -10.36
N SER A 207 22.25 8.86 -11.33
CA SER A 207 22.80 7.64 -11.93
C SER A 207 23.51 6.77 -10.90
N LEU A 208 24.32 7.37 -10.01
CA LEU A 208 25.03 6.64 -8.97
C LEU A 208 24.04 6.00 -7.96
N GLN A 209 23.02 6.74 -7.53
CA GLN A 209 22.00 6.22 -6.62
C GLN A 209 21.18 5.09 -7.26
N THR A 210 20.83 5.23 -8.54
CA THR A 210 20.16 4.17 -9.30
C THR A 210 21.04 2.93 -9.40
N LEU A 211 22.32 3.08 -9.72
CA LEU A 211 23.26 1.97 -9.83
C LEU A 211 23.40 1.22 -8.49
N ILE A 212 23.57 1.95 -7.37
CA ILE A 212 23.66 1.35 -6.03
C ILE A 212 22.41 0.50 -5.73
N LEU A 213 21.20 1.02 -6.00
CA LEU A 213 19.97 0.30 -5.70
C LEU A 213 19.66 -0.82 -6.71
N SER A 214 20.17 -0.70 -7.94
CA SER A 214 20.06 -1.77 -8.93
C SER A 214 20.88 -2.99 -8.59
N PHE A 215 21.86 -2.85 -7.66
CA PHE A 215 22.70 -3.97 -7.24
C PHE A 215 21.90 -5.14 -6.66
N TRP A 216 20.82 -4.86 -5.91
CA TRP A 216 19.93 -5.91 -5.43
C TRP A 216 19.31 -6.72 -6.58
N TYR A 217 18.89 -6.08 -7.66
CA TYR A 217 18.33 -6.78 -8.83
C TYR A 217 19.38 -7.67 -9.52
N PHE A 218 20.63 -7.21 -9.59
CA PHE A 218 21.72 -8.02 -10.13
C PHE A 218 21.99 -9.25 -9.27
N ILE A 219 21.99 -9.11 -7.93
CA ILE A 219 22.11 -10.25 -7.03
C ILE A 219 20.96 -11.23 -7.25
N MET A 220 19.72 -10.75 -7.31
CA MET A 220 18.54 -11.59 -7.51
C MET A 220 18.55 -12.30 -8.85
N LEU A 221 18.98 -11.63 -9.91
CA LEU A 221 19.17 -12.24 -11.23
C LEU A 221 20.29 -13.29 -11.22
N PHE A 222 21.37 -13.05 -10.50
CA PHE A 222 22.47 -13.99 -10.36
C PHE A 222 22.04 -15.27 -9.61
N ILE A 223 21.27 -15.13 -8.51
CA ILE A 223 20.86 -16.27 -7.67
C ILE A 223 19.70 -17.04 -8.30
N PHE A 224 18.66 -16.36 -8.79
CA PHE A 224 17.40 -16.96 -9.22
C PHE A 224 17.18 -16.92 -10.73
N GLY A 225 18.04 -16.24 -11.47
CA GLY A 225 18.06 -16.21 -12.92
C GLY A 225 16.70 -15.90 -13.56
N LYS A 226 16.28 -16.78 -14.48
CA LYS A 226 15.03 -16.64 -15.25
C LYS A 226 13.78 -16.59 -14.35
N ALA A 227 13.77 -17.29 -13.20
CA ALA A 227 12.62 -17.30 -12.29
C ALA A 227 12.36 -15.91 -11.70
N PHE A 228 13.42 -15.22 -11.23
CA PHE A 228 13.30 -13.85 -10.75
C PHE A 228 12.89 -12.89 -11.87
N PHE A 229 13.53 -12.96 -13.03
CA PHE A 229 13.16 -12.10 -14.16
C PHE A 229 11.68 -12.24 -14.51
N TRP A 230 11.19 -13.49 -14.60
CA TRP A 230 9.81 -13.74 -14.95
C TRP A 230 8.83 -13.23 -13.88
N GLN A 231 8.96 -13.70 -12.63
CA GLN A 231 8.03 -13.32 -11.55
C GLN A 231 8.12 -11.83 -11.20
N HIS A 232 9.35 -11.30 -11.01
CA HIS A 232 9.54 -9.95 -10.53
C HIS A 232 9.32 -8.91 -11.61
N ILE A 233 9.98 -9.07 -12.77
CA ILE A 233 9.95 -8.05 -13.83
C ILE A 233 8.71 -8.22 -14.70
N ILE A 234 8.49 -9.43 -15.24
CA ILE A 234 7.40 -9.64 -16.20
C ILE A 234 6.04 -9.67 -15.50
N GLU A 235 5.82 -10.57 -14.54
CA GLU A 235 4.50 -10.74 -13.93
C GLU A 235 4.13 -9.57 -13.00
N SER A 236 5.02 -9.18 -12.07
CA SER A 236 4.72 -8.18 -11.08
C SER A 236 4.70 -6.74 -11.60
N HIS A 237 5.33 -6.45 -12.75
CA HIS A 237 5.37 -5.10 -13.32
C HIS A 237 4.76 -5.02 -14.71
N PHE A 238 5.34 -5.70 -15.73
CA PHE A 238 4.88 -5.53 -17.10
C PHE A 238 3.46 -6.06 -17.31
N ARG A 239 3.15 -7.27 -16.86
CA ARG A 239 1.81 -7.84 -17.00
C ARG A 239 0.75 -7.05 -16.24
N ARG A 240 1.07 -6.46 -15.07
CA ARG A 240 0.13 -5.58 -14.34
C ARG A 240 -0.21 -4.30 -15.12
N VAL A 241 0.67 -3.81 -15.95
CA VAL A 241 0.42 -2.65 -16.82
C VAL A 241 -0.38 -3.03 -18.06
N THR A 242 -0.04 -4.16 -18.68
CA THR A 242 -0.53 -4.55 -20.02
C THR A 242 -1.72 -5.50 -20.00
N SER A 243 -2.01 -6.15 -18.87
CA SER A 243 -3.07 -7.15 -18.72
C SER A 243 -3.79 -6.97 -17.37
N SER A 244 -5.06 -7.36 -17.31
CA SER A 244 -5.82 -7.39 -16.05
C SER A 244 -5.64 -8.75 -15.41
N ILE A 245 -4.60 -8.91 -14.57
CA ILE A 245 -4.29 -10.17 -13.92
C ILE A 245 -5.12 -10.34 -12.63
N GLU A 246 -5.33 -11.58 -12.18
CA GLU A 246 -5.95 -11.94 -10.90
C GLU A 246 -7.34 -11.28 -10.68
N PHE A 247 -8.19 -11.20 -11.70
CA PHE A 247 -9.51 -10.54 -11.68
C PHE A 247 -9.50 -9.04 -11.35
N HIS A 248 -8.37 -8.37 -11.35
CA HIS A 248 -8.33 -6.93 -11.14
C HIS A 248 -8.72 -6.15 -12.40
N PHE A 249 -9.93 -6.41 -12.88
CA PHE A 249 -10.51 -5.69 -14.00
C PHE A 249 -11.06 -4.34 -13.59
N GLY A 250 -11.14 -3.40 -14.53
CA GLY A 250 -11.79 -2.12 -14.34
C GLY A 250 -11.72 -1.24 -15.58
N GLN A 251 -12.65 -0.29 -15.64
CA GLN A 251 -12.71 0.68 -16.72
C GLN A 251 -11.49 1.62 -16.69
N LYS A 252 -11.22 2.31 -17.81
CA LYS A 252 -10.15 3.31 -17.88
C LYS A 252 -10.34 4.45 -16.85
N THR A 253 -11.59 4.77 -16.52
CA THR A 253 -11.96 5.80 -15.54
C THR A 253 -11.94 5.32 -14.09
N TYR A 254 -11.58 4.07 -13.83
CA TYR A 254 -11.64 3.45 -12.50
C TYR A 254 -11.03 4.33 -11.39
N TYR A 255 -9.82 4.84 -11.58
CA TYR A 255 -9.19 5.67 -10.54
C TYR A 255 -9.74 7.08 -10.47
N ILE A 256 -10.38 7.60 -11.53
CA ILE A 256 -11.13 8.85 -11.48
C ILE A 256 -12.36 8.67 -10.60
N THR A 257 -13.15 7.63 -10.87
CA THR A 257 -14.34 7.29 -10.06
C THR A 257 -13.95 7.04 -8.60
N LEU A 258 -12.91 6.24 -8.38
CA LEU A 258 -12.41 5.96 -7.03
C LEU A 258 -11.93 7.25 -6.33
N ALA A 259 -11.23 8.16 -7.02
CA ALA A 259 -10.82 9.42 -6.43
C ALA A 259 -12.01 10.30 -6.05
N ILE A 260 -13.09 10.30 -6.85
CA ILE A 260 -14.34 10.97 -6.51
C ILE A 260 -14.97 10.36 -5.26
N GLU A 261 -15.06 9.03 -5.18
CA GLU A 261 -15.58 8.31 -4.01
C GLU A 261 -14.80 8.62 -2.74
N GLN A 262 -13.46 8.60 -2.84
CA GLN A 262 -12.58 8.79 -1.70
C GLN A 262 -12.48 10.25 -1.23
N MET A 263 -12.47 11.21 -2.17
CA MET A 263 -12.23 12.62 -1.89
C MET A 263 -13.50 13.48 -1.91
N GLY A 264 -14.60 12.99 -2.50
CA GLY A 264 -15.86 13.73 -2.61
C GLY A 264 -15.68 15.13 -3.21
N TYR A 265 -16.18 16.13 -2.51
CA TYR A 265 -16.09 17.54 -2.95
C TYR A 265 -14.63 18.02 -3.15
N PHE A 266 -13.68 17.48 -2.38
CA PHE A 266 -12.27 17.86 -2.52
C PHE A 266 -11.65 17.45 -3.85
N PHE A 267 -12.17 16.41 -4.52
CA PHE A 267 -11.72 16.05 -5.86
C PHE A 267 -12.06 17.16 -6.88
N TYR A 268 -13.29 17.65 -6.87
CA TYR A 268 -13.73 18.71 -7.78
C TYR A 268 -13.01 20.05 -7.50
N LEU A 269 -12.87 20.40 -6.22
CA LEU A 269 -12.06 21.55 -5.82
C LEU A 269 -10.59 21.38 -6.24
N GLY A 270 -10.08 20.15 -6.21
CA GLY A 270 -8.74 19.80 -6.69
C GLY A 270 -8.55 20.06 -8.19
N ILE A 271 -9.55 19.75 -9.01
CA ILE A 271 -9.51 20.09 -10.45
C ILE A 271 -9.44 21.59 -10.65
N ILE A 272 -10.29 22.36 -9.96
CA ILE A 272 -10.29 23.83 -10.02
C ILE A 272 -8.92 24.37 -9.57
N GLY A 273 -8.38 23.84 -8.47
CA GLY A 273 -7.05 24.20 -7.97
C GLY A 273 -5.92 23.84 -8.93
N GLY A 274 -6.02 22.72 -9.63
CA GLY A 274 -5.08 22.33 -10.67
C GLY A 274 -5.08 23.31 -11.84
N ILE A 275 -6.26 23.69 -12.33
CA ILE A 275 -6.42 24.69 -13.40
C ILE A 275 -5.86 26.04 -12.96
N THR A 276 -6.19 26.51 -11.75
CA THR A 276 -5.68 27.79 -11.23
C THR A 276 -4.17 27.78 -11.04
N THR A 277 -3.58 26.64 -10.66
CA THR A 277 -2.13 26.46 -10.54
C THR A 277 -1.45 26.51 -11.90
N LEU A 278 -2.02 25.87 -12.93
CA LEU A 278 -1.52 25.90 -14.29
C LEU A 278 -1.56 27.32 -14.86
N ILE A 279 -2.68 28.03 -14.72
CA ILE A 279 -2.81 29.44 -15.13
C ILE A 279 -1.79 30.30 -14.39
N SER A 280 -1.57 30.08 -13.10
CA SER A 280 -0.59 30.84 -12.30
C SER A 280 0.84 30.58 -12.75
N PHE A 281 1.16 29.38 -13.22
CA PHE A 281 2.46 29.06 -13.81
C PHE A 281 2.65 29.76 -15.18
N ILE A 282 1.66 29.68 -16.06
CA ILE A 282 1.69 30.33 -17.38
C ILE A 282 1.86 31.85 -17.23
N LYS A 283 1.18 32.45 -16.24
CA LYS A 283 1.29 33.91 -15.94
C LYS A 283 2.54 34.25 -15.11
N ILE A 284 3.51 33.34 -14.98
CA ILE A 284 4.78 33.51 -14.24
C ILE A 284 4.60 33.93 -12.78
N LYS A 285 3.44 33.63 -12.17
CA LYS A 285 3.18 33.85 -10.75
C LYS A 285 3.73 32.73 -9.86
N PHE A 286 3.94 31.54 -10.44
CA PHE A 286 4.55 30.39 -9.79
C PHE A 286 5.91 30.09 -10.42
N SER A 287 6.90 29.82 -9.57
CA SER A 287 8.21 29.35 -10.01
C SER A 287 8.13 27.91 -10.54
N THR A 288 9.11 27.51 -11.34
CA THR A 288 9.29 26.13 -11.80
C THR A 288 9.27 25.13 -10.63
N LYS A 289 9.86 25.50 -9.48
CA LYS A 289 9.86 24.67 -8.27
C LYS A 289 8.47 24.53 -7.65
N GLU A 290 7.71 25.61 -7.56
CA GLU A 290 6.34 25.56 -7.02
C GLU A 290 5.43 24.72 -7.93
N PHE A 291 5.58 24.86 -9.25
CA PHE A 291 4.85 24.05 -10.22
C PHE A 291 5.20 22.57 -10.09
N PHE A 292 6.49 22.22 -10.02
CA PHE A 292 6.94 20.84 -9.83
C PHE A 292 6.37 20.21 -8.55
N ILE A 293 6.45 20.93 -7.42
CA ILE A 293 5.90 20.45 -6.15
C ILE A 293 4.38 20.26 -6.24
N SER A 294 3.67 21.18 -6.89
CA SER A 294 2.21 21.13 -7.02
C SER A 294 1.72 19.91 -7.79
N PHE A 295 2.48 19.47 -8.80
CA PHE A 295 2.08 18.37 -9.67
C PHE A 295 2.96 17.13 -9.56
N PHE A 296 3.82 17.04 -8.54
CA PHE A 296 4.73 15.91 -8.35
C PHE A 296 4.04 14.54 -8.38
N LEU A 297 2.85 14.41 -7.80
CA LEU A 297 2.10 13.15 -7.74
C LEU A 297 1.10 12.96 -8.90
N LEU A 298 0.93 13.95 -9.78
CA LEU A 298 -0.02 13.89 -10.91
C LEU A 298 0.37 12.80 -11.95
N PRO A 299 1.65 12.67 -12.37
CA PRO A 299 2.03 11.62 -13.32
C PRO A 299 1.73 10.22 -12.81
N TRP A 300 1.82 9.97 -11.49
CA TRP A 300 1.39 8.70 -10.90
C TRP A 300 -0.10 8.45 -11.12
N PHE A 301 -0.94 9.43 -10.83
CA PHE A 301 -2.39 9.31 -11.03
C PHE A 301 -2.74 9.07 -12.51
N ILE A 302 -2.07 9.77 -13.43
CA ILE A 302 -2.25 9.53 -14.87
C ILE A 302 -1.81 8.10 -15.25
N PHE A 303 -0.66 7.67 -14.78
CA PHE A 303 -0.14 6.32 -15.03
C PHE A 303 -1.13 5.22 -14.57
N LEU A 304 -1.73 5.37 -13.39
CA LEU A 304 -2.72 4.42 -12.89
C LEU A 304 -3.92 4.24 -13.83
N ASN A 305 -4.40 5.34 -14.43
CA ASN A 305 -5.53 5.25 -15.36
C ASN A 305 -5.15 4.54 -16.67
N LEU A 306 -3.87 4.54 -17.06
CA LEU A 306 -3.36 3.85 -18.24
C LEU A 306 -3.12 2.35 -17.99
N THR A 307 -2.88 1.90 -16.75
CA THR A 307 -2.69 0.49 -16.42
C THR A 307 -3.97 -0.33 -16.59
N LYS A 308 -3.84 -1.61 -16.96
CA LYS A 308 -5.01 -2.51 -17.09
C LYS A 308 -5.42 -3.17 -15.77
N THR A 309 -4.46 -3.56 -14.94
CA THR A 309 -4.75 -4.08 -13.59
C THR A 309 -5.20 -2.94 -12.68
N LYS A 310 -6.39 -3.05 -12.10
CA LYS A 310 -7.01 -2.03 -11.25
C LYS A 310 -7.10 -2.50 -9.80
N ILE A 311 -6.26 -1.93 -8.94
CA ILE A 311 -6.21 -2.24 -7.51
C ILE A 311 -6.46 -0.96 -6.73
N PHE A 312 -7.49 -0.92 -5.88
CA PHE A 312 -8.00 0.32 -5.28
C PHE A 312 -6.94 1.07 -4.46
N TRP A 313 -6.08 0.37 -3.73
CA TRP A 313 -5.07 1.04 -2.91
C TRP A 313 -3.90 1.66 -3.69
N TYR A 314 -3.78 1.41 -4.99
CA TYR A 314 -2.78 2.11 -5.81
C TYR A 314 -3.06 3.61 -5.94
N LEU A 315 -4.29 4.05 -5.63
CA LEU A 315 -4.64 5.47 -5.55
C LEU A 315 -3.98 6.17 -4.35
N TYR A 316 -3.60 5.44 -3.30
CA TYR A 316 -3.08 6.00 -2.04
C TYR A 316 -2.01 7.09 -2.22
N PRO A 317 -0.95 6.91 -3.05
CA PRO A 317 0.07 7.95 -3.22
C PRO A 317 -0.43 9.23 -3.91
N ALA A 318 -1.58 9.20 -4.60
CA ALA A 318 -2.14 10.37 -5.27
C ALA A 318 -3.06 11.20 -4.38
N ILE A 319 -3.53 10.69 -3.24
CA ILE A 319 -4.45 11.41 -2.34
C ILE A 319 -3.91 12.78 -1.91
N PRO A 320 -2.64 12.93 -1.48
CA PRO A 320 -2.10 14.23 -1.07
C PRO A 320 -2.13 15.29 -2.18
N LEU A 321 -2.06 14.89 -3.44
CA LEU A 321 -2.18 15.79 -4.58
C LEU A 321 -3.54 16.50 -4.59
N PHE A 322 -4.62 15.73 -4.53
CA PHE A 322 -5.97 16.28 -4.58
C PHE A 322 -6.28 17.09 -3.33
N ALA A 323 -5.82 16.65 -2.15
CA ALA A 323 -5.93 17.41 -0.91
C ALA A 323 -5.22 18.77 -1.00
N PHE A 324 -4.02 18.82 -1.58
CA PHE A 324 -3.28 20.06 -1.80
C PHE A 324 -3.98 20.95 -2.84
N LEU A 325 -4.34 20.39 -3.99
CA LEU A 325 -4.96 21.14 -5.07
C LEU A 325 -6.33 21.69 -4.65
N SER A 326 -7.08 20.99 -3.79
CA SER A 326 -8.36 21.50 -3.30
C SER A 326 -8.26 22.79 -2.46
N ILE A 327 -7.05 23.15 -2.01
CA ILE A 327 -6.81 24.29 -1.13
C ILE A 327 -5.99 25.40 -1.82
N ILE A 328 -5.20 25.08 -2.86
CA ILE A 328 -4.19 25.98 -3.42
C ILE A 328 -4.77 27.33 -3.87
N TRP A 329 -6.01 27.35 -4.36
CA TRP A 329 -6.71 28.55 -4.78
C TRP A 329 -6.90 29.58 -3.65
N ILE A 330 -7.00 29.11 -2.37
CA ILE A 330 -7.11 29.98 -1.19
C ILE A 330 -5.84 30.84 -1.02
N LYS A 331 -4.67 30.35 -1.48
CA LYS A 331 -3.43 31.15 -1.46
C LYS A 331 -3.62 32.48 -2.17
N GLN A 332 -4.45 32.55 -3.20
CA GLN A 332 -4.68 33.75 -4.01
C GLN A 332 -5.70 34.72 -3.40
N VAL A 333 -6.48 34.31 -2.42
CA VAL A 333 -7.44 35.15 -1.71
C VAL A 333 -6.67 36.21 -0.89
N LYS A 334 -6.85 37.48 -1.20
CA LYS A 334 -6.14 38.59 -0.51
C LYS A 334 -6.78 38.92 0.86
N ASN A 335 -8.11 38.88 0.95
CA ASN A 335 -8.83 39.22 2.14
C ASN A 335 -8.64 38.14 3.22
N LYS A 336 -8.14 38.55 4.40
CA LYS A 336 -7.86 37.63 5.53
C LYS A 336 -9.13 36.98 6.07
N LEU A 337 -10.25 37.72 6.17
CA LEU A 337 -11.53 37.17 6.67
C LEU A 337 -12.10 36.13 5.72
N LEU A 338 -12.08 36.39 4.40
CA LEU A 338 -12.49 35.42 3.40
C LEU A 338 -11.60 34.16 3.41
N LYS A 339 -10.31 34.33 3.67
CA LYS A 339 -9.39 33.18 3.82
C LYS A 339 -9.78 32.29 5.00
N ILE A 340 -10.06 32.90 6.15
CA ILE A 340 -10.51 32.17 7.35
C ILE A 340 -11.86 31.51 7.08
N PHE A 341 -12.79 32.21 6.46
CA PHE A 341 -14.11 31.67 6.11
C PHE A 341 -14.00 30.44 5.19
N PHE A 342 -13.20 30.50 4.13
CA PHE A 342 -13.01 29.34 3.25
C PHE A 342 -12.31 28.17 3.94
N CYS A 343 -11.31 28.43 4.81
CA CYS A 343 -10.69 27.36 5.61
C CYS A 343 -11.71 26.69 6.54
N PHE A 344 -12.57 27.48 7.18
CA PHE A 344 -13.63 26.99 8.04
C PHE A 344 -14.65 26.16 7.25
N LEU A 345 -15.07 26.64 6.08
CA LEU A 345 -15.97 25.89 5.19
C LEU A 345 -15.38 24.55 4.76
N LEU A 346 -14.10 24.49 4.41
CA LEU A 346 -13.43 23.24 4.07
C LEU A 346 -13.32 22.28 5.27
N LEU A 347 -13.11 22.79 6.48
CA LEU A 347 -13.14 21.97 7.69
C LEU A 347 -14.54 21.41 7.96
N LEU A 348 -15.59 22.19 7.78
CA LEU A 348 -16.97 21.71 7.87
C LEU A 348 -17.28 20.64 6.83
N THR A 349 -16.82 20.85 5.58
CA THR A 349 -16.96 19.86 4.51
C THR A 349 -16.22 18.56 4.86
N LEU A 350 -15.00 18.65 5.39
CA LEU A 350 -14.24 17.49 5.84
C LEU A 350 -14.98 16.73 6.96
N PHE A 351 -15.47 17.45 7.94
CA PHE A 351 -16.24 16.87 9.05
C PHE A 351 -17.51 16.18 8.56
N TYR A 352 -18.29 16.85 7.72
CA TYR A 352 -19.51 16.30 7.13
C TYR A 352 -19.24 15.02 6.31
N GLN A 353 -18.23 15.03 5.43
CA GLN A 353 -17.84 13.84 4.65
C GLN A 353 -17.35 12.71 5.57
N SER A 354 -16.58 13.04 6.61
CA SER A 354 -16.08 12.06 7.57
C SER A 354 -17.22 11.34 8.30
N ILE A 355 -18.30 12.04 8.63
CA ILE A 355 -19.49 11.43 9.22
C ILE A 355 -20.22 10.57 8.19
N GLN A 356 -20.48 11.09 7.00
CA GLN A 356 -21.20 10.36 5.95
C GLN A 356 -20.52 9.06 5.53
N GLN A 357 -19.19 9.09 5.42
CA GLN A 357 -18.39 7.93 5.04
C GLN A 357 -18.10 6.99 6.23
N ASN A 358 -18.62 7.32 7.43
CA ASN A 358 -18.39 6.56 8.66
C ASN A 358 -16.91 6.15 8.83
N ILE A 359 -16.00 7.09 8.59
CA ILE A 359 -14.55 6.86 8.46
C ILE A 359 -13.96 6.15 9.66
N LEU A 360 -14.47 6.45 10.86
CA LEU A 360 -13.96 5.85 12.08
C LEU A 360 -14.34 4.36 12.22
N ALA A 361 -15.34 3.89 11.50
CA ALA A 361 -15.79 2.49 11.52
C ALA A 361 -15.10 1.59 10.47
N THR A 362 -14.35 2.16 9.54
CA THR A 362 -13.88 1.48 8.32
C THR A 362 -12.89 0.34 8.50
N VAL A 363 -12.48 0.00 9.71
CA VAL A 363 -11.43 -1.02 9.94
C VAL A 363 -11.86 -2.12 10.93
N TYR A 364 -13.13 -2.21 11.28
CA TYR A 364 -13.60 -3.24 12.19
C TYR A 364 -14.39 -4.31 11.46
N SER A 365 -13.85 -5.53 11.46
CA SER A 365 -14.60 -6.74 11.18
C SER A 365 -14.56 -7.66 12.39
N LYS A 366 -15.66 -8.40 12.62
CA LYS A 366 -15.62 -9.53 13.54
C LYS A 366 -14.65 -10.55 12.98
N PRO A 367 -13.94 -11.31 13.85
CA PRO A 367 -13.12 -12.41 13.38
C PRO A 367 -13.97 -13.41 12.58
N GLU A 368 -13.48 -13.76 11.40
CA GLU A 368 -14.18 -14.66 10.47
C GLU A 368 -14.07 -16.13 10.94
N PRO A 369 -14.99 -17.01 10.54
CA PRO A 369 -14.99 -18.40 10.96
C PRO A 369 -13.68 -19.15 10.69
N TYR A 370 -13.00 -18.86 9.59
CA TYR A 370 -11.70 -19.47 9.25
C TYR A 370 -10.57 -19.12 10.23
N TYR A 371 -10.67 -17.96 10.91
CA TYR A 371 -9.75 -17.62 12.01
C TYR A 371 -9.86 -18.60 13.15
N TYR A 372 -11.08 -18.86 13.65
CA TYR A 372 -11.32 -19.83 14.73
C TYR A 372 -10.99 -21.26 14.31
N LEU A 373 -11.26 -21.61 13.05
CA LEU A 373 -10.87 -22.89 12.48
C LEU A 373 -9.35 -23.06 12.53
N SER A 374 -8.60 -22.05 12.12
CA SER A 374 -7.13 -22.09 12.11
C SER A 374 -6.54 -22.29 13.50
N LEU A 375 -7.05 -21.58 14.50
CA LEU A 375 -6.63 -21.73 15.89
C LEU A 375 -6.94 -23.12 16.43
N TYR A 376 -8.14 -23.66 16.17
CA TYR A 376 -8.52 -24.98 16.61
C TYR A 376 -7.70 -26.09 15.93
N ALA A 377 -7.47 -25.95 14.63
CA ALA A 377 -6.71 -26.93 13.86
C ALA A 377 -5.22 -26.93 14.25
N LYS A 378 -4.66 -25.82 14.71
CA LYS A 378 -3.25 -25.67 15.12
C LYS A 378 -2.84 -26.75 16.13
N ASP A 379 -3.71 -27.06 17.10
CA ASP A 379 -3.42 -28.06 18.17
C ASP A 379 -3.73 -29.48 17.74
N LYS A 380 -4.58 -29.69 16.73
CA LYS A 380 -5.10 -31.00 16.33
C LYS A 380 -4.42 -31.57 15.09
N CYS A 381 -3.88 -30.72 14.22
CA CYS A 381 -3.44 -31.09 12.89
C CYS A 381 -1.95 -30.81 12.71
N GLN A 382 -1.25 -31.68 11.96
CA GLN A 382 0.14 -31.44 11.54
C GLN A 382 0.24 -30.63 10.26
N SER A 383 -0.75 -30.78 9.38
CA SER A 383 -0.94 -29.98 8.15
C SER A 383 -2.43 -29.90 7.84
N LEU A 384 -2.82 -28.93 7.01
CA LEU A 384 -4.18 -28.81 6.46
C LEU A 384 -4.17 -28.99 4.97
N ASP A 385 -5.07 -29.83 4.45
CA ASP A 385 -5.43 -29.89 3.04
C ASP A 385 -6.77 -29.18 2.86
N LEU A 386 -6.74 -27.99 2.21
CA LEU A 386 -7.90 -27.12 2.05
C LEU A 386 -8.38 -27.14 0.60
N LEU A 387 -9.61 -27.56 0.38
CA LEU A 387 -10.28 -27.38 -0.91
C LEU A 387 -10.82 -25.95 -0.98
N ILE A 388 -10.30 -25.17 -1.94
CA ILE A 388 -10.74 -23.80 -2.21
C ILE A 388 -12.25 -23.82 -2.52
N ASN A 389 -13.01 -22.82 -2.08
CA ASN A 389 -14.46 -22.76 -2.30
C ASN A 389 -14.78 -22.80 -3.80
N LYS A 390 -16.00 -23.24 -4.12
CA LYS A 390 -16.43 -23.49 -5.50
C LYS A 390 -16.30 -22.25 -6.40
N THR A 391 -16.75 -21.11 -5.91
CA THR A 391 -16.70 -19.83 -6.65
C THR A 391 -15.26 -19.44 -7.01
N SER A 392 -14.33 -19.54 -6.07
CA SER A 392 -12.92 -19.26 -6.30
C SER A 392 -12.28 -20.26 -7.26
N ARG A 393 -12.67 -21.55 -7.22
CA ARG A 393 -12.20 -22.57 -8.18
C ARG A 393 -12.67 -22.28 -9.60
N GLU A 394 -13.93 -21.89 -9.78
CA GLU A 394 -14.49 -21.50 -11.09
C GLU A 394 -13.79 -20.25 -11.62
N SER A 395 -13.57 -19.28 -10.77
CA SER A 395 -12.82 -18.07 -11.06
C SER A 395 -11.39 -18.39 -11.48
N PHE A 396 -10.70 -19.23 -10.72
CA PHE A 396 -9.35 -19.67 -11.05
C PHE A 396 -9.29 -20.40 -12.41
N SER A 397 -10.25 -21.31 -12.67
CA SER A 397 -10.34 -22.01 -13.95
C SER A 397 -10.56 -21.04 -15.12
N THR A 398 -11.35 -19.98 -14.92
CA THR A 398 -11.56 -18.93 -15.93
C THR A 398 -10.30 -18.15 -16.20
N LEU A 399 -9.57 -17.72 -15.15
CA LEU A 399 -8.28 -17.02 -15.29
C LEU A 399 -7.24 -17.89 -16.00
N ASP A 400 -7.20 -19.18 -15.70
CA ASP A 400 -6.29 -20.12 -16.33
C ASP A 400 -6.53 -20.21 -17.84
N LYS A 401 -7.79 -20.42 -18.26
CA LYS A 401 -8.20 -20.42 -19.67
C LYS A 401 -7.86 -19.11 -20.41
N LEU A 402 -7.93 -17.98 -19.72
CA LEU A 402 -7.62 -16.66 -20.28
C LEU A 402 -6.11 -16.33 -20.23
N GLY A 403 -5.28 -17.19 -19.65
CA GLY A 403 -3.85 -16.93 -19.46
C GLY A 403 -3.56 -15.76 -18.53
N LEU A 404 -4.45 -15.47 -17.58
CA LEU A 404 -4.36 -14.34 -16.64
C LEU A 404 -3.83 -14.74 -15.26
N LEU A 405 -3.47 -16.00 -15.06
CA LEU A 405 -2.76 -16.45 -13.87
C LEU A 405 -1.33 -15.94 -13.85
N ILE A 406 -0.81 -15.70 -12.66
CA ILE A 406 0.61 -15.50 -12.39
C ILE A 406 1.12 -16.60 -11.47
N THR A 407 2.43 -16.73 -11.37
CA THR A 407 3.08 -17.82 -10.63
C THR A 407 2.55 -17.97 -9.20
N THR A 408 2.28 -16.87 -8.54
CA THR A 408 1.86 -16.84 -7.12
C THR A 408 0.36 -16.95 -6.90
N THR A 409 -0.49 -16.85 -7.92
CA THR A 409 -1.96 -16.84 -7.77
C THR A 409 -2.47 -18.03 -6.94
N LYS A 410 -1.92 -19.22 -7.15
CA LYS A 410 -2.32 -20.45 -6.42
C LYS A 410 -1.75 -20.59 -5.02
N TRP A 411 -0.88 -19.69 -4.58
CA TRP A 411 -0.19 -19.81 -3.29
C TRP A 411 -1.05 -19.35 -2.11
N TRP A 412 -1.98 -18.41 -2.38
CA TRP A 412 -2.65 -17.66 -1.32
C TRP A 412 -3.90 -18.36 -0.77
N GLY A 413 -4.55 -19.18 -1.58
CA GLY A 413 -5.87 -19.75 -1.25
C GLY A 413 -6.96 -18.69 -1.18
N ASP A 414 -8.06 -18.97 -0.50
CA ASP A 414 -9.14 -18.02 -0.25
C ASP A 414 -8.81 -17.11 0.93
N HIS A 415 -8.11 -17.63 1.93
CA HIS A 415 -7.81 -16.96 3.19
C HIS A 415 -6.33 -17.10 3.57
N PRO A 416 -5.43 -16.25 3.04
CA PRO A 416 -4.01 -16.31 3.37
C PRO A 416 -3.70 -16.17 4.86
N SER A 417 -4.56 -15.48 5.63
CA SER A 417 -4.40 -15.30 7.07
C SER A 417 -4.42 -16.63 7.85
N MET A 418 -5.08 -17.67 7.30
CA MET A 418 -5.05 -19.02 7.89
C MET A 418 -3.63 -19.56 8.05
N VAL A 419 -2.73 -19.27 7.10
CA VAL A 419 -1.33 -19.71 7.17
C VAL A 419 -0.62 -19.12 8.38
N TYR A 420 -0.88 -17.85 8.69
CA TYR A 420 -0.30 -17.18 9.85
C TYR A 420 -0.79 -17.78 11.17
N TYR A 421 -2.12 -17.99 11.31
CA TYR A 421 -2.73 -18.45 12.57
C TYR A 421 -2.63 -19.96 12.79
N PHE A 422 -2.63 -20.75 11.74
CA PHE A 422 -2.42 -22.20 11.84
C PHE A 422 -0.95 -22.55 12.16
N GLU A 423 0.00 -21.72 11.73
CA GLU A 423 1.46 -21.85 11.95
C GLU A 423 2.12 -23.11 11.40
N LYS A 424 1.39 -23.89 10.65
CA LYS A 424 1.88 -25.10 9.97
C LYS A 424 1.49 -25.05 8.51
N LYS A 425 1.89 -26.07 7.73
CA LYS A 425 1.68 -26.07 6.29
C LYS A 425 0.21 -26.25 5.92
N ILE A 426 -0.28 -25.39 5.00
CA ILE A 426 -1.59 -25.52 4.35
C ILE A 426 -1.37 -25.79 2.88
N ASN A 427 -1.96 -26.87 2.37
CA ASN A 427 -1.96 -27.17 0.94
C ASN A 427 -3.32 -26.72 0.36
N PHE A 428 -3.29 -25.77 -0.56
CA PHE A 428 -4.49 -25.25 -1.22
C PHE A 428 -4.78 -26.01 -2.51
N TYR A 429 -5.97 -26.58 -2.62
CA TYR A 429 -6.40 -27.37 -3.78
C TYR A 429 -7.46 -26.62 -4.61
N TYR A 430 -7.10 -26.26 -5.82
CA TYR A 430 -7.99 -25.60 -6.80
C TYR A 430 -8.74 -26.60 -7.69
N TYR A 431 -8.41 -27.90 -7.61
CA TYR A 431 -9.06 -28.97 -8.36
C TYR A 431 -9.50 -30.08 -7.45
N THR A 432 -10.79 -30.46 -7.52
CA THR A 432 -11.38 -31.52 -6.72
C THR A 432 -10.67 -32.87 -6.88
N LYS A 433 -10.23 -33.19 -8.12
CA LYS A 433 -9.51 -34.42 -8.42
C LYS A 433 -8.19 -34.58 -7.64
N SER A 434 -7.44 -33.50 -7.49
CA SER A 434 -6.18 -33.49 -6.72
C SER A 434 -6.46 -33.56 -5.21
N PHE A 435 -7.50 -32.85 -4.74
CA PHE A 435 -7.96 -32.92 -3.37
C PHE A 435 -8.42 -34.34 -2.97
N HIS A 436 -9.18 -35.04 -3.84
CA HIS A 436 -9.59 -36.42 -3.58
C HIS A 436 -8.42 -37.40 -3.47
N LYS A 437 -7.32 -37.15 -4.16
CA LYS A 437 -6.11 -37.97 -4.02
C LYS A 437 -5.50 -37.76 -2.61
N SER A 438 -5.43 -36.54 -2.11
CA SER A 438 -4.89 -36.23 -0.78
C SER A 438 -5.82 -36.81 0.33
N PHE A 439 -7.13 -36.76 0.14
CA PHE A 439 -8.13 -37.26 1.08
C PHE A 439 -8.04 -38.77 1.37
N LYS A 440 -7.37 -39.56 0.56
CA LYS A 440 -7.11 -40.97 0.80
C LYS A 440 -6.10 -41.20 1.92
N ASN A 441 -5.25 -40.25 2.20
CA ASN A 441 -4.25 -40.27 3.26
C ASN A 441 -4.90 -39.85 4.59
N SER A 442 -4.31 -40.25 5.72
CA SER A 442 -4.67 -39.70 7.01
C SER A 442 -4.30 -38.25 7.11
N GLY A 443 -5.13 -37.41 7.76
CA GLY A 443 -4.84 -35.99 7.93
C GLY A 443 -6.04 -35.13 8.27
N CYS A 444 -5.84 -33.83 8.20
CA CYS A 444 -6.88 -32.84 8.44
C CYS A 444 -7.24 -32.13 7.12
N PHE A 445 -8.54 -32.07 6.88
CA PHE A 445 -9.08 -31.52 5.63
C PHE A 445 -10.07 -30.40 5.93
N VAL A 446 -10.07 -29.38 5.10
CA VAL A 446 -11.03 -28.27 5.17
C VAL A 446 -11.80 -28.19 3.86
N ILE A 447 -13.12 -28.13 3.96
CA ILE A 447 -14.03 -27.95 2.83
C ILE A 447 -15.07 -26.88 3.18
N ASP A 448 -15.61 -26.22 2.15
CA ASP A 448 -16.76 -25.35 2.26
C ASP A 448 -18.07 -26.15 2.27
N LYS A 449 -19.17 -25.55 2.80
CA LYS A 449 -20.49 -26.16 2.85
C LYS A 449 -21.04 -26.57 1.47
N GLU A 450 -20.66 -25.86 0.40
CA GLU A 450 -21.06 -26.20 -0.96
C GLU A 450 -20.45 -27.50 -1.45
N ASP A 451 -19.35 -27.94 -0.82
CA ASP A 451 -18.63 -29.19 -1.11
C ASP A 451 -18.96 -30.33 -0.13
N MET A 452 -20.05 -30.21 0.65
CA MET A 452 -20.43 -31.24 1.65
C MET A 452 -20.67 -32.63 1.06
N ASN A 453 -20.99 -32.75 -0.22
CA ASN A 453 -21.12 -34.04 -0.93
C ASN A 453 -19.80 -34.84 -0.91
N TYR A 454 -18.69 -34.22 -0.58
CA TYR A 454 -17.38 -34.85 -0.38
C TYR A 454 -17.14 -35.33 1.08
N LEU A 455 -18.09 -35.08 2.00
CA LEU A 455 -18.06 -35.62 3.34
C LEU A 455 -18.27 -37.15 3.29
N TYR A 456 -17.20 -37.85 3.10
CA TYR A 456 -17.21 -39.30 3.42
C TYR A 456 -17.50 -39.48 4.91
N LYS A 457 -18.15 -40.54 5.30
CA LYS A 457 -18.50 -40.94 6.68
C LYS A 457 -17.28 -40.82 7.62
N SER A 458 -16.98 -39.61 8.05
CA SER A 458 -15.94 -39.30 9.02
C SER A 458 -16.64 -38.97 10.35
N ASN A 459 -16.23 -39.60 11.44
CA ASN A 459 -16.83 -39.39 12.76
C ASN A 459 -16.35 -38.09 13.45
N ASN A 460 -15.32 -37.41 12.91
CA ASN A 460 -14.72 -36.22 13.49
C ASN A 460 -14.84 -35.04 12.54
N VAL A 461 -16.04 -34.45 12.42
CA VAL A 461 -16.30 -33.27 11.65
C VAL A 461 -16.67 -32.14 12.60
N LYS A 462 -16.00 -31.00 12.47
CA LYS A 462 -16.31 -29.78 13.24
C LYS A 462 -16.60 -28.61 12.29
N GLN A 463 -17.73 -27.94 12.51
CA GLN A 463 -18.17 -26.81 11.71
C GLN A 463 -17.67 -25.49 12.29
N PHE A 464 -17.25 -24.58 11.39
CA PHE A 464 -16.87 -23.19 11.67
C PHE A 464 -17.52 -22.31 10.59
N GLY A 465 -18.69 -21.74 10.88
CA GLY A 465 -19.48 -21.02 9.88
C GLY A 465 -19.80 -21.89 8.66
N ASP A 466 -19.32 -21.47 7.50
CA ASP A 466 -19.48 -22.22 6.25
C ASP A 466 -18.38 -23.26 5.98
N TYR A 467 -17.39 -23.39 6.88
CA TYR A 467 -16.28 -24.33 6.74
C TYR A 467 -16.42 -25.55 7.64
N TYR A 468 -15.99 -26.68 7.14
CA TYR A 468 -15.96 -27.95 7.86
C TYR A 468 -14.53 -28.44 7.95
N LEU A 469 -14.04 -28.64 9.18
CA LEU A 469 -12.79 -29.30 9.48
C LEU A 469 -13.07 -30.80 9.72
N ILE A 470 -12.42 -31.64 8.94
CA ILE A 470 -12.50 -33.10 9.01
C ILE A 470 -11.16 -33.60 9.52
N ILE A 471 -11.17 -34.35 10.63
CA ILE A 471 -9.98 -34.99 11.22
C ILE A 471 -10.12 -36.49 11.04
N LYS A 472 -9.18 -37.11 10.33
CA LYS A 472 -9.12 -38.55 10.11
C LYS A 472 -8.20 -39.22 11.10
#